data_1bafc573d1126bb410b95e7b2e970660
#
_entry.id   1bafc573d1126bb410b95e7b2e970660
#
_cell.length_a   1.000
_cell.length_b   1.000
_cell.length_c   1.000
_cell.angle_alpha   90.00
_cell.angle_beta   90.00
_cell.angle_gamma   90.00
#
_symmetry.space_group_name_H-M   'P 1'
#
loop_
_entity.id
_entity.type
_entity.pdbx_description
1 polymer ?
#
loop_
_entity_poly.entity_id
_entity_poly.type
_entity_poly.pdbx_seq_one_letter_code
_entity_poly.pdbx_strand_id
1 'polypeptide(L)'
;MCIRDRYKGIPLSVAATMEISEMYGKDIRYCSNRKEVKDHGDKGILLGSPIQDGDKVVIIEDVTTAGTSIKETLPIIKAQGDVNPIGLVVSVDRMERGQGTKSALKEIEETYGLQTTAIVTMAEVVEHLYNKEYKGRVVIDDKLKAAIDAYYDQYGAE
;
A
#
# COMPACT_ATOMS: atom_id res chain seq x y z
N MET A 1 -8.43 -11.91 -2.44
CA MET A 1 -7.56 -11.63 -3.59
C MET A 1 -6.69 -10.43 -3.30
N CYS A 2 -5.41 -10.47 -3.65
CA CYS A 2 -4.51 -9.34 -3.52
C CYS A 2 -4.28 -8.71 -4.89
N ILE A 3 -4.39 -7.40 -5.00
CA ILE A 3 -4.16 -6.66 -6.24
C ILE A 3 -3.22 -5.50 -6.01
N ARG A 4 -2.48 -5.12 -7.03
CA ARG A 4 -1.52 -4.05 -6.93
C ARG A 4 -1.41 -3.13 -8.16
N ASP A 5 -1.08 -1.86 -7.84
CA ASP A 5 -0.79 -0.80 -8.78
C ASP A 5 0.71 -0.40 -8.78
N ARG A 6 1.52 -0.84 -9.70
CA ARG A 6 2.95 -0.52 -9.91
C ARG A 6 3.97 -1.53 -9.40
N TYR A 7 5.20 -1.45 -9.95
CA TYR A 7 6.28 -2.45 -9.87
C TYR A 7 6.66 -2.96 -8.47
N LYS A 8 6.67 -2.10 -7.46
CA LYS A 8 7.21 -2.46 -6.15
C LYS A 8 6.29 -3.34 -5.28
N GLY A 9 5.00 -3.34 -5.44
CA GLY A 9 4.13 -4.20 -4.68
C GLY A 9 3.81 -5.54 -5.36
N ILE A 10 4.24 -5.76 -6.63
CA ILE A 10 4.14 -7.10 -7.20
C ILE A 10 4.86 -8.10 -6.29
N PRO A 11 6.16 -7.92 -5.94
CA PRO A 11 6.80 -8.81 -4.99
C PRO A 11 6.12 -8.87 -3.62
N LEU A 12 5.58 -7.75 -3.12
CA LEU A 12 4.85 -7.74 -1.85
C LEU A 12 3.56 -8.58 -1.92
N SER A 13 2.79 -8.44 -3.00
CA SER A 13 1.58 -9.23 -3.19
C SER A 13 1.87 -10.72 -3.35
N VAL A 14 2.92 -11.09 -4.08
CA VAL A 14 3.36 -12.48 -4.24
C VAL A 14 3.79 -13.05 -2.89
N ALA A 15 4.67 -12.36 -2.17
CA ALA A 15 5.15 -12.80 -0.87
C ALA A 15 3.99 -12.97 0.13
N ALA A 16 3.10 -11.97 0.23
CA ALA A 16 1.94 -12.05 1.11
C ALA A 16 1.01 -13.22 0.76
N THR A 17 0.79 -13.48 -0.53
CA THR A 17 -0.05 -14.59 -0.99
C THR A 17 0.58 -15.94 -0.63
N MET A 18 1.88 -16.09 -0.84
CA MET A 18 2.62 -17.32 -0.50
C MET A 18 2.58 -17.57 1.00
N GLU A 19 2.91 -16.57 1.83
CA GLU A 19 2.91 -16.68 3.28
C GLU A 19 1.51 -16.98 3.85
N ILE A 20 0.46 -16.32 3.35
CA ILE A 20 -0.91 -16.61 3.79
C ILE A 20 -1.30 -18.05 3.43
N SER A 21 -0.91 -18.53 2.25
CA SER A 21 -1.18 -19.89 1.83
C SER A 21 -0.46 -20.91 2.71
N GLU A 22 0.80 -20.67 3.04
CA GLU A 22 1.61 -21.55 3.88
C GLU A 22 1.14 -21.51 5.34
N MET A 23 0.97 -20.32 5.93
CA MET A 23 0.64 -20.18 7.35
C MET A 23 -0.80 -20.57 7.70
N TYR A 24 -1.74 -20.34 6.80
CA TYR A 24 -3.17 -20.50 7.07
C TYR A 24 -3.87 -21.55 6.21
N GLY A 25 -3.15 -22.22 5.30
CA GLY A 25 -3.73 -23.19 4.37
C GLY A 25 -4.80 -22.60 3.45
N LYS A 26 -4.71 -21.29 3.13
CA LYS A 26 -5.69 -20.59 2.30
C LYS A 26 -5.13 -20.36 0.91
N ASP A 27 -5.87 -20.77 -0.10
CA ASP A 27 -5.53 -20.44 -1.49
C ASP A 27 -5.95 -18.99 -1.80
N ILE A 28 -4.98 -18.09 -1.81
CA ILE A 28 -5.18 -16.67 -2.10
C ILE A 28 -4.69 -16.38 -3.51
N ARG A 29 -5.61 -15.91 -4.35
CA ARG A 29 -5.28 -15.44 -5.70
C ARG A 29 -4.68 -14.04 -5.64
N TYR A 30 -3.77 -13.72 -6.56
CA TYR A 30 -3.28 -12.36 -6.74
C TYR A 30 -3.30 -11.94 -8.20
N CYS A 31 -3.37 -10.64 -8.42
CA CYS A 31 -3.11 -10.03 -9.72
C CYS A 31 -2.45 -8.66 -9.57
N SER A 32 -1.98 -8.12 -10.68
CA SER A 32 -1.47 -6.76 -10.75
C SER A 32 -1.97 -6.09 -12.03
N ASN A 33 -2.14 -4.77 -11.98
CA ASN A 33 -2.47 -4.03 -13.18
C ASN A 33 -1.20 -3.77 -14.02
N ARG A 34 -1.39 -3.74 -15.33
CA ARG A 34 -0.35 -3.37 -16.31
C ARG A 34 -0.39 -1.87 -16.54
N LYS A 35 0.77 -1.32 -16.84
CA LYS A 35 0.89 0.08 -17.25
C LYS A 35 0.24 0.36 -18.61
N GLU A 36 0.27 -0.64 -19.48
CA GLU A 36 -0.25 -0.56 -20.84
C GLU A 36 -1.08 -1.80 -21.17
N VAL A 37 -2.19 -1.60 -21.85
CA VAL A 37 -3.00 -2.69 -22.40
C VAL A 37 -2.21 -3.36 -23.52
N LYS A 38 -2.03 -4.69 -23.45
CA LYS A 38 -1.41 -5.45 -24.56
C LYS A 38 -2.46 -5.95 -25.53
N ASP A 39 -2.19 -5.75 -26.81
CA ASP A 39 -3.04 -6.24 -27.91
C ASP A 39 -2.73 -7.70 -28.29
N HIS A 40 -1.57 -8.24 -27.88
CA HIS A 40 -1.08 -9.56 -28.21
C HIS A 40 -0.70 -10.37 -26.98
N GLY A 41 -0.93 -11.67 -27.03
CA GLY A 41 -0.68 -12.61 -25.92
C GLY A 41 -1.78 -12.57 -24.88
N ASP A 42 -1.42 -12.57 -23.59
CA ASP A 42 -2.37 -12.36 -22.49
C ASP A 42 -2.99 -10.98 -22.60
N LYS A 43 -4.13 -10.91 -23.24
CA LYS A 43 -4.91 -9.68 -23.43
C LYS A 43 -5.47 -9.23 -22.08
N GLY A 44 -5.44 -7.92 -21.82
CA GLY A 44 -6.08 -7.32 -20.66
C GLY A 44 -5.18 -6.39 -19.87
N ILE A 45 -5.80 -5.68 -18.95
CA ILE A 45 -5.16 -4.71 -18.08
C ILE A 45 -4.58 -5.35 -16.81
N LEU A 46 -5.02 -6.57 -16.47
CA LEU A 46 -4.56 -7.32 -15.31
C LEU A 46 -3.64 -8.47 -15.73
N LEU A 47 -2.64 -8.72 -14.89
CA LEU A 47 -1.70 -9.83 -14.97
C LEU A 47 -1.86 -10.69 -13.72
N GLY A 48 -1.93 -12.01 -13.88
CA GLY A 48 -2.14 -12.98 -12.80
C GLY A 48 -3.53 -13.59 -12.83
N SER A 49 -4.10 -13.88 -11.68
CA SER A 49 -5.40 -14.50 -11.58
C SER A 49 -6.53 -13.53 -11.97
N PRO A 50 -7.51 -13.96 -12.75
CA PRO A 50 -8.66 -13.12 -13.07
C PRO A 50 -9.45 -12.79 -11.80
N ILE A 51 -9.97 -11.59 -11.74
CA ILE A 51 -10.95 -11.18 -10.72
C ILE A 51 -12.31 -11.76 -11.13
N GLN A 52 -13.09 -12.21 -10.15
CA GLN A 52 -14.40 -12.84 -10.34
C GLN A 52 -15.47 -12.12 -9.52
N ASP A 53 -16.72 -12.24 -9.93
CA ASP A 53 -17.85 -11.73 -9.17
C ASP A 53 -17.86 -12.31 -7.75
N GLY A 54 -18.15 -11.46 -6.76
CA GLY A 54 -18.12 -11.80 -5.35
C GLY A 54 -16.74 -11.78 -4.69
N ASP A 55 -15.68 -11.50 -5.43
CA ASP A 55 -14.34 -11.41 -4.84
C ASP A 55 -14.22 -10.28 -3.83
N LYS A 56 -13.66 -10.58 -2.67
CA LYS A 56 -13.16 -9.59 -1.71
C LYS A 56 -11.72 -9.28 -2.06
N VAL A 57 -11.43 -8.02 -2.34
CA VAL A 57 -10.13 -7.58 -2.84
C VAL A 57 -9.40 -6.73 -1.81
N VAL A 58 -8.16 -7.07 -1.52
CA VAL A 58 -7.22 -6.24 -0.74
C VAL A 58 -6.18 -5.68 -1.70
N ILE A 59 -6.01 -4.36 -1.66
CA ILE A 59 -4.98 -3.66 -2.44
C ILE A 59 -3.70 -3.62 -1.60
N ILE A 60 -2.56 -3.90 -2.23
CA ILE A 60 -1.25 -3.87 -1.57
C ILE A 60 -0.36 -2.86 -2.28
N GLU A 61 0.22 -1.94 -1.53
CA GLU A 61 1.18 -0.95 -2.04
C GLU A 61 2.41 -0.81 -1.15
N ASP A 62 3.49 -0.22 -1.68
CA ASP A 62 4.66 0.10 -0.88
C ASP A 62 4.40 1.31 0.03
N VAL A 63 3.99 2.42 -0.55
CA VAL A 63 3.63 3.67 0.13
C VAL A 63 2.52 4.38 -0.64
N THR A 64 1.75 5.21 0.05
CA THR A 64 0.81 6.13 -0.59
C THR A 64 1.00 7.54 -0.04
N THR A 65 0.85 8.56 -0.88
CA THR A 65 0.97 9.97 -0.47
C THR A 65 -0.33 10.74 -0.68
N ALA A 66 -0.89 10.69 -1.87
CA ALA A 66 -2.10 11.44 -2.22
C ALA A 66 -3.27 10.53 -2.66
N GLY A 67 -3.16 9.21 -2.47
CA GLY A 67 -4.19 8.26 -2.89
C GLY A 67 -4.40 8.17 -4.41
N THR A 68 -3.51 8.73 -5.22
CA THR A 68 -3.66 8.76 -6.69
C THR A 68 -3.72 7.35 -7.27
N SER A 69 -2.88 6.45 -6.77
CA SER A 69 -2.88 5.05 -7.20
C SER A 69 -4.22 4.36 -6.92
N ILE A 70 -4.83 4.62 -5.78
CA ILE A 70 -6.13 4.05 -5.41
C ILE A 70 -7.23 4.60 -6.31
N LYS A 71 -7.19 5.90 -6.61
CA LYS A 71 -8.12 6.54 -7.53
C LYS A 71 -8.08 5.92 -8.93
N GLU A 72 -6.90 5.52 -9.40
CA GLU A 72 -6.71 4.86 -10.69
C GLU A 72 -7.07 3.37 -10.64
N THR A 73 -6.73 2.67 -9.57
CA THR A 73 -6.87 1.21 -9.46
C THR A 73 -8.29 0.76 -9.16
N LEU A 74 -9.04 1.49 -8.32
CA LEU A 74 -10.41 1.11 -7.96
C LEU A 74 -11.36 0.99 -9.16
N PRO A 75 -11.38 1.92 -10.14
CA PRO A 75 -12.19 1.76 -11.35
C PRO A 75 -11.81 0.51 -12.16
N ILE A 76 -10.50 0.19 -12.23
CA ILE A 76 -10.02 -1.01 -12.94
C ILE A 76 -10.55 -2.28 -12.29
N ILE A 77 -10.50 -2.35 -10.94
CA ILE A 77 -11.03 -3.48 -10.18
C ILE A 77 -12.54 -3.62 -10.40
N LYS A 78 -13.28 -2.53 -10.22
CA LYS A 78 -14.73 -2.52 -10.37
C LYS A 78 -15.22 -2.82 -11.79
N ALA A 79 -14.39 -2.56 -12.80
CA ALA A 79 -14.71 -2.89 -14.19
C ALA A 79 -14.58 -4.41 -14.48
N GLN A 80 -14.01 -5.20 -13.58
CA GLN A 80 -13.86 -6.66 -13.78
C GLN A 80 -15.14 -7.45 -13.43
N GLY A 81 -16.07 -6.86 -12.68
CA GLY A 81 -17.32 -7.53 -12.27
C GLY A 81 -17.89 -6.96 -10.96
N ASP A 82 -18.82 -7.70 -10.37
CA ASP A 82 -19.38 -7.37 -9.04
C ASP A 82 -18.39 -7.78 -7.94
N VAL A 83 -17.47 -6.89 -7.63
CA VAL A 83 -16.36 -7.12 -6.70
C VAL A 83 -16.40 -6.16 -5.53
N ASN A 84 -15.90 -6.62 -4.38
CA ASN A 84 -15.87 -5.85 -3.15
C ASN A 84 -14.43 -5.53 -2.72
N PRO A 85 -13.86 -4.36 -3.06
CA PRO A 85 -12.61 -3.89 -2.47
C PRO A 85 -12.82 -3.61 -0.99
N ILE A 86 -12.13 -4.33 -0.12
CA ILE A 86 -12.33 -4.27 1.33
C ILE A 86 -11.21 -3.56 2.08
N GLY A 87 -10.02 -3.43 1.48
CA GLY A 87 -8.91 -2.81 2.21
C GLY A 87 -7.72 -2.44 1.35
N LEU A 88 -6.88 -1.61 1.95
CA LEU A 88 -5.57 -1.21 1.45
C LEU A 88 -4.53 -1.50 2.53
N VAL A 89 -3.48 -2.21 2.16
CA VAL A 89 -2.29 -2.44 3.00
C VAL A 89 -1.10 -1.74 2.36
N VAL A 90 -0.42 -0.89 3.12
CA VAL A 90 0.84 -0.27 2.69
C VAL A 90 2.01 -0.78 3.53
N SER A 91 3.21 -0.81 2.95
CA SER A 91 4.40 -1.18 3.74
C SER A 91 4.73 -0.11 4.77
N VAL A 92 4.69 1.15 4.37
CA VAL A 92 5.02 2.27 5.25
C VAL A 92 3.94 3.35 5.17
N ASP A 93 3.36 3.70 6.32
CA ASP A 93 2.62 4.95 6.45
C ASP A 93 3.61 6.08 6.73
N ARG A 94 3.72 6.99 5.77
CA ARG A 94 4.59 8.15 5.91
C ARG A 94 4.01 9.21 6.85
N MET A 95 2.77 9.06 7.29
CA MET A 95 2.05 9.99 8.18
C MET A 95 2.00 11.43 7.65
N GLU A 96 2.13 11.60 6.34
CA GLU A 96 2.02 12.89 5.68
C GLU A 96 0.55 13.22 5.38
N ARG A 97 0.27 14.50 5.30
CA ARG A 97 -1.03 15.00 4.83
C ARG A 97 -1.32 14.49 3.42
N GLY A 98 -2.55 14.08 3.19
CA GLY A 98 -3.06 13.77 1.87
C GLY A 98 -3.31 15.04 1.05
N GLN A 99 -4.52 15.19 0.56
CA GLN A 99 -4.94 16.42 -0.13
C GLN A 99 -5.45 17.51 0.84
N GLY A 100 -5.90 17.10 2.03
CA GLY A 100 -6.35 17.99 3.10
C GLY A 100 -5.36 18.03 4.28
N THR A 101 -5.89 18.01 5.52
CA THR A 101 -5.09 18.01 6.75
C THR A 101 -4.88 16.60 7.31
N LYS A 102 -5.75 15.65 6.95
CA LYS A 102 -5.68 14.25 7.38
C LYS A 102 -4.59 13.48 6.65
N SER A 103 -4.17 12.36 7.23
CA SER A 103 -3.24 11.45 6.54
C SER A 103 -3.86 10.88 5.26
N ALA A 104 -3.00 10.56 4.28
CA ALA A 104 -3.44 9.96 3.03
C ALA A 104 -4.26 8.67 3.25
N LEU A 105 -3.88 7.83 4.22
CA LEU A 105 -4.62 6.61 4.54
C LEU A 105 -6.02 6.95 5.09
N LYS A 106 -6.13 7.94 5.96
CA LYS A 106 -7.42 8.36 6.52
C LYS A 106 -8.35 8.94 5.47
N GLU A 107 -7.81 9.75 4.56
CA GLU A 107 -8.59 10.27 3.42
C GLU A 107 -9.10 9.15 2.50
N ILE A 108 -8.28 8.11 2.26
CA ILE A 108 -8.67 6.94 1.48
C ILE A 108 -9.80 6.17 2.18
N GLU A 109 -9.71 5.95 3.50
CA GLU A 109 -10.79 5.31 4.26
C GLU A 109 -12.12 6.04 4.09
N GLU A 110 -12.10 7.35 4.31
CA GLU A 110 -13.31 8.18 4.27
C GLU A 110 -13.88 8.32 2.86
N THR A 111 -13.00 8.39 1.85
CA THR A 111 -13.43 8.61 0.46
C THR A 111 -13.95 7.35 -0.20
N TYR A 112 -13.32 6.20 0.07
CA TYR A 112 -13.58 4.96 -0.66
C TYR A 112 -14.18 3.86 0.19
N GLY A 113 -14.29 4.04 1.52
CA GLY A 113 -14.81 3.03 2.44
C GLY A 113 -13.89 1.81 2.61
N LEU A 114 -12.59 1.96 2.30
CA LEU A 114 -11.60 0.89 2.45
C LEU A 114 -11.07 0.89 3.88
N GLN A 115 -10.87 -0.29 4.46
CA GLN A 115 -10.03 -0.40 5.64
C GLN A 115 -8.57 -0.18 5.23
N THR A 116 -7.86 0.74 5.91
CA THR A 116 -6.45 0.99 5.63
C THR A 116 -5.58 0.51 6.78
N THR A 117 -4.40 -0.02 6.45
CA THR A 117 -3.39 -0.39 7.44
C THR A 117 -2.00 -0.27 6.84
N ALA A 118 -1.01 -0.08 7.71
CA ALA A 118 0.41 -0.10 7.36
C ALA A 118 1.13 -1.21 8.13
N ILE A 119 2.21 -1.75 7.56
CA ILE A 119 3.09 -2.67 8.28
C ILE A 119 3.85 -1.90 9.36
N VAL A 120 4.29 -0.67 9.04
CA VAL A 120 5.00 0.22 9.95
C VAL A 120 4.69 1.69 9.62
N THR A 121 4.68 2.53 10.64
CA THR A 121 4.58 3.99 10.50
C THR A 121 5.96 4.64 10.60
N MET A 122 6.12 5.84 10.04
CA MET A 122 7.36 6.59 10.21
C MET A 122 7.63 6.97 11.66
N ALA A 123 6.61 7.18 12.49
CA ALA A 123 6.78 7.40 13.91
C ALA A 123 7.46 6.21 14.60
N GLU A 124 6.96 4.98 14.32
CA GLU A 124 7.56 3.74 14.84
C GLU A 124 8.99 3.54 14.34
N VAL A 125 9.29 3.87 13.08
CA VAL A 125 10.65 3.81 12.54
C VAL A 125 11.58 4.77 13.29
N VAL A 126 11.13 6.01 13.51
CA VAL A 126 11.91 7.02 14.25
C VAL A 126 12.12 6.57 15.70
N GLU A 127 11.08 6.14 16.40
CA GLU A 127 11.17 5.64 17.77
C GLU A 127 12.14 4.44 17.89
N HIS A 128 12.08 3.54 16.91
CA HIS A 128 12.94 2.36 16.90
C HIS A 128 14.41 2.68 16.67
N LEU A 129 14.74 3.68 15.84
CA LEU A 129 16.11 3.97 15.40
C LEU A 129 16.73 5.18 16.08
N TYR A 130 15.97 6.03 16.78
CA TYR A 130 16.47 7.26 17.38
C TYR A 130 17.47 6.95 18.50
N ASN A 131 18.69 7.47 18.34
CA ASN A 131 19.83 7.27 19.22
C ASN A 131 20.15 5.80 19.52
N LYS A 132 19.73 4.89 18.64
CA LYS A 132 20.08 3.47 18.73
C LYS A 132 21.09 3.09 17.66
N GLU A 133 22.05 2.28 18.07
CA GLU A 133 23.06 1.76 17.16
C GLU A 133 22.49 0.63 16.30
N TYR A 134 22.68 0.72 15.00
CA TYR A 134 22.37 -0.32 14.03
C TYR A 134 23.58 -0.57 13.15
N LYS A 135 24.12 -1.79 13.17
CA LYS A 135 25.32 -2.19 12.40
C LYS A 135 26.52 -1.24 12.60
N GLY A 136 26.80 -0.87 13.86
CA GLY A 136 27.96 -0.07 14.22
C GLY A 136 27.80 1.45 14.01
N ARG A 137 26.58 1.94 13.77
CA ARG A 137 26.31 3.38 13.62
C ARG A 137 24.92 3.77 14.12
N VAL A 138 24.79 4.96 14.65
CA VAL A 138 23.49 5.59 14.93
C VAL A 138 22.93 6.09 13.62
N VAL A 139 21.72 5.62 13.24
CA VAL A 139 21.07 5.97 11.98
C VAL A 139 20.31 7.29 12.12
N ILE A 140 19.57 7.45 13.21
CA ILE A 140 18.84 8.68 13.53
C ILE A 140 19.45 9.27 14.79
N ASP A 141 20.30 10.25 14.62
CA ASP A 141 20.87 11.07 15.69
C ASP A 141 19.97 12.29 15.99
N ASP A 142 20.38 13.10 16.98
CA ASP A 142 19.63 14.31 17.37
C ASP A 142 19.44 15.30 16.22
N LYS A 143 20.46 15.42 15.35
CA LYS A 143 20.40 16.32 14.20
C LYS A 143 19.37 15.86 13.17
N LEU A 144 19.39 14.57 12.84
CA LEU A 144 18.43 13.99 11.90
C LEU A 144 17.02 13.99 12.49
N LYS A 145 16.89 13.68 13.81
CA LYS A 145 15.60 13.76 14.51
C LYS A 145 14.99 15.15 14.42
N ALA A 146 15.77 16.19 14.71
CA ALA A 146 15.29 17.58 14.60
C ALA A 146 14.86 17.95 13.16
N ALA A 147 15.57 17.45 12.15
CA ALA A 147 15.18 17.65 10.76
C ALA A 147 13.88 16.91 10.39
N ILE A 148 13.68 15.70 10.92
CA ILE A 148 12.44 14.94 10.76
C ILE A 148 11.28 15.68 11.44
N ASP A 149 11.46 16.19 12.65
CA ASP A 149 10.42 16.94 13.36
C ASP A 149 10.01 18.20 12.57
N ALA A 150 10.97 18.99 12.12
CA ALA A 150 10.70 20.16 11.29
C ALA A 150 10.00 19.81 9.96
N TYR A 151 10.30 18.65 9.38
CA TYR A 151 9.60 18.14 8.21
C TYR A 151 8.13 17.84 8.52
N TYR A 152 7.85 17.16 9.64
CA TYR A 152 6.48 16.82 10.03
C TYR A 152 5.68 18.02 10.54
N ASP A 153 6.32 19.04 11.10
CA ASP A 153 5.65 20.33 11.39
C ASP A 153 5.08 20.97 10.11
N GLN A 154 5.75 20.75 8.97
CA GLN A 154 5.32 21.30 7.69
C GLN A 154 4.38 20.38 6.91
N TYR A 155 4.63 19.07 6.89
CA TYR A 155 3.97 18.12 6.00
C TYR A 155 3.19 17.02 6.74
N GLY A 156 3.32 16.90 8.05
CA GLY A 156 2.65 15.88 8.85
C GLY A 156 1.14 16.06 8.86
N ALA A 157 0.42 14.95 8.97
CA ALA A 157 -1.02 14.93 9.15
C ALA A 157 -1.41 15.37 10.56
N GLU A 158 -2.60 15.96 10.69
CA GLU A 158 -3.25 16.32 11.96
C GLU A 158 -4.01 15.12 12.57
#